data_ffb2078bb0c7cccb9977d75bab26afe6
#
_entry.id   ffb2078bb0c7cccb9977d75bab26afe6
#
_cell.length_a   1.000
_cell.length_b   1.000
_cell.length_c   1.000
_cell.angle_alpha   90.00
_cell.angle_beta   90.00
_cell.angle_gamma   90.00
#
_symmetry.space_group_name_H-M   'P 1'
#
loop_
_entity.id
_entity.type
_entity.pdbx_description
1 polymer ?
#
loop_
_entity_poly.entity_id
_entity_poly.type
_entity_poly.pdbx_seq_one_letter_code
_entity_poly.pdbx_strand_id
1 'polypeptide(L)'
;MALSAQAYRELAAIVGERYISSKQHILAGNRVRTPEIPFDYHSADAILLPGSTEEVAAIVKVCNKYGICFVPFISGTLPDAYANRAGTVLIHLKRMNRILEINEEDRYAVVEPGVRHVQLYPEVRKRGLSYTAASVGPGGSVLANFTSTSGDHHTQYGSSRANRYLLAVEMVTPEGEIIRTGSLM
;
A
#
# COMPACT_ATOMS: atom_id res chain seq x y z
N MET A 1 -9.24 -22.10 0.43
CA MET A 1 -9.73 -22.51 -0.90
C MET A 1 -8.96 -21.75 -1.94
N ALA A 2 -8.59 -22.36 -3.04
CA ALA A 2 -7.94 -21.66 -4.15
C ALA A 2 -8.93 -20.66 -4.80
N LEU A 3 -8.40 -19.59 -5.39
CA LEU A 3 -9.18 -18.56 -6.09
C LEU A 3 -9.99 -19.19 -7.24
N SER A 4 -11.31 -19.06 -7.22
CA SER A 4 -12.16 -19.63 -8.26
C SER A 4 -12.00 -18.88 -9.58
N ALA A 5 -12.20 -19.57 -10.72
CA ALA A 5 -12.12 -18.93 -12.04
C ALA A 5 -13.14 -17.80 -12.23
N GLN A 6 -14.30 -17.89 -11.56
CA GLN A 6 -15.30 -16.84 -11.60
C GLN A 6 -14.84 -15.59 -10.82
N ALA A 7 -14.34 -15.76 -9.60
CA ALA A 7 -13.80 -14.67 -8.80
C ALA A 7 -12.62 -13.99 -9.51
N TYR A 8 -11.73 -14.78 -10.13
CA TYR A 8 -10.62 -14.25 -10.93
C TYR A 8 -11.13 -13.35 -12.06
N ARG A 9 -12.15 -13.77 -12.82
CA ARG A 9 -12.73 -12.96 -13.91
C ARG A 9 -13.38 -11.67 -13.40
N GLU A 10 -14.09 -11.71 -12.27
CA GLU A 10 -14.68 -10.50 -11.68
C GLU A 10 -13.58 -9.53 -11.22
N LEU A 11 -12.53 -10.02 -10.60
CA LEU A 11 -11.37 -9.20 -10.20
C LEU A 11 -10.64 -8.63 -11.43
N ALA A 12 -10.46 -9.44 -12.48
CA ALA A 12 -9.85 -8.98 -13.73
C ALA A 12 -10.67 -7.91 -14.44
N ALA A 13 -11.99 -7.99 -14.37
CA ALA A 13 -12.89 -6.97 -14.94
C ALA A 13 -12.74 -5.60 -14.24
N ILE A 14 -12.35 -5.57 -12.97
CA ILE A 14 -12.13 -4.31 -12.20
C ILE A 14 -10.83 -3.65 -12.65
N VAL A 15 -9.71 -4.36 -12.58
CA VAL A 15 -8.38 -3.77 -12.79
C VAL A 15 -7.90 -3.86 -14.23
N GLY A 16 -8.53 -4.72 -15.06
CA GLY A 16 -8.07 -5.11 -16.38
C GLY A 16 -7.09 -6.28 -16.36
N GLU A 17 -7.14 -7.14 -17.38
CA GLU A 17 -6.37 -8.39 -17.48
C GLU A 17 -4.85 -8.21 -17.32
N ARG A 18 -4.30 -7.08 -17.73
CA ARG A 18 -2.86 -6.78 -17.62
C ARG A 18 -2.44 -6.48 -16.17
N TYR A 19 -3.38 -6.21 -15.28
CA TYR A 19 -3.13 -5.77 -13.91
C TYR A 19 -3.55 -6.80 -12.85
N ILE A 20 -3.84 -8.02 -13.27
CA ILE A 20 -4.00 -9.18 -12.40
C ILE A 20 -3.12 -10.33 -12.90
N SER A 21 -2.58 -11.10 -12.00
CA SER A 21 -1.79 -12.29 -12.37
C SER A 21 -1.83 -13.36 -11.29
N SER A 22 -1.98 -14.61 -11.73
CA SER A 22 -1.80 -15.82 -10.92
C SER A 22 -0.54 -16.61 -11.33
N LYS A 23 0.32 -16.05 -12.19
CA LYS A 23 1.53 -16.73 -12.67
C LYS A 23 2.56 -16.87 -11.56
N GLN A 24 3.05 -18.09 -11.33
CA GLN A 24 3.94 -18.44 -10.22
C GLN A 24 5.20 -17.58 -10.14
N HIS A 25 5.84 -17.26 -11.27
CA HIS A 25 7.05 -16.42 -11.30
C HIS A 25 6.76 -14.96 -10.88
N ILE A 26 5.56 -14.45 -11.16
CA ILE A 26 5.13 -13.10 -10.72
C ILE A 26 4.83 -13.11 -9.22
N LEU A 27 4.13 -14.13 -8.74
CA LEU A 27 3.84 -14.30 -7.32
C LEU A 27 5.12 -14.48 -6.52
N ALA A 28 6.07 -15.29 -7.01
CA ALA A 28 7.36 -15.50 -6.38
C ALA A 28 8.21 -14.24 -6.26
N GLY A 29 8.15 -13.33 -7.25
CA GLY A 29 8.82 -12.03 -7.22
C GLY A 29 8.26 -11.06 -6.18
N ASN A 30 7.06 -11.33 -5.67
CA ASN A 30 6.43 -10.55 -4.61
C ASN A 30 6.45 -11.29 -3.24
N ARG A 31 7.20 -12.40 -3.15
CA ARG A 31 7.49 -13.06 -1.87
C ARG A 31 8.69 -12.36 -1.23
N VAL A 32 8.55 -11.92 -0.01
CA VAL A 32 9.74 -11.61 0.77
C VAL A 32 10.23 -12.89 1.43
N ARG A 33 11.46 -13.20 1.20
CA ARG A 33 12.19 -14.24 1.92
C ARG A 33 12.96 -13.56 3.04
N THR A 34 12.54 -13.75 4.26
CA THR A 34 13.46 -13.65 5.39
C THR A 34 14.02 -15.04 5.65
N PRO A 35 15.32 -15.26 5.53
CA PRO A 35 15.94 -16.56 5.79
C PRO A 35 15.72 -17.10 7.20
N GLU A 36 15.30 -16.22 8.09
CA GLU A 36 15.26 -16.45 9.54
C GLU A 36 13.90 -16.96 10.05
N ILE A 37 12.86 -16.97 9.20
CA ILE A 37 11.54 -17.42 9.63
C ILE A 37 11.23 -18.76 8.97
N PRO A 38 11.22 -19.88 9.72
CA PRO A 38 11.01 -21.22 9.20
C PRO A 38 9.52 -21.53 8.97
N PHE A 39 8.74 -20.57 8.45
CA PHE A 39 7.34 -20.81 8.12
C PHE A 39 7.20 -21.19 6.64
N ASP A 40 6.36 -22.17 6.39
CA ASP A 40 5.94 -22.54 5.04
C ASP A 40 4.99 -21.46 4.52
N TYR A 41 5.57 -20.43 3.89
CA TYR A 41 4.81 -19.33 3.33
C TYR A 41 4.08 -19.79 2.09
N HIS A 42 2.78 -19.89 2.17
CA HIS A 42 1.95 -20.01 0.99
C HIS A 42 2.10 -18.74 0.14
N SER A 43 2.31 -18.91 -1.14
CA SER A 43 2.18 -17.79 -2.08
C SER A 43 0.71 -17.38 -2.17
N ALA A 44 0.45 -16.09 -2.39
CA ALA A 44 -0.88 -15.65 -2.77
C ALA A 44 -1.36 -16.39 -4.01
N ASP A 45 -2.67 -16.51 -4.18
CA ASP A 45 -3.28 -17.12 -5.38
C ASP A 45 -3.27 -16.14 -6.57
N ALA A 46 -3.31 -14.84 -6.30
CA ALA A 46 -3.18 -13.81 -7.32
C ALA A 46 -2.64 -12.49 -6.73
N ILE A 47 -2.07 -11.66 -7.60
CA ILE A 47 -1.71 -10.27 -7.32
C ILE A 47 -2.53 -9.35 -8.21
N LEU A 48 -3.09 -8.28 -7.63
CA LEU A 48 -3.84 -7.23 -8.29
C LEU A 48 -3.12 -5.89 -8.16
N LEU A 49 -3.19 -5.10 -9.20
CA LEU A 49 -2.56 -3.78 -9.28
C LEU A 49 -3.64 -2.73 -9.55
N PRO A 50 -4.44 -2.33 -8.55
CA PRO A 50 -5.43 -1.27 -8.73
C PRO A 50 -4.76 0.07 -9.04
N GLY A 51 -5.49 0.92 -9.79
CA GLY A 51 -5.06 2.26 -10.18
C GLY A 51 -5.83 3.38 -9.50
N SER A 52 -6.87 3.06 -8.71
CA SER A 52 -7.68 4.04 -7.98
C SER A 52 -8.27 3.47 -6.69
N THR A 53 -8.77 4.35 -5.83
CA THR A 53 -9.46 3.98 -4.58
C THR A 53 -10.74 3.20 -4.88
N GLU A 54 -11.46 3.55 -5.95
CA GLU A 54 -12.69 2.87 -6.38
C GLU A 54 -12.40 1.42 -6.83
N GLU A 55 -11.29 1.21 -7.56
CA GLU A 55 -10.84 -0.15 -7.91
C GLU A 55 -10.53 -0.96 -6.64
N VAL A 56 -9.85 -0.37 -5.65
CA VAL A 56 -9.59 -1.04 -4.36
C VAL A 56 -10.91 -1.41 -3.66
N ALA A 57 -11.85 -0.47 -3.58
CA ALA A 57 -13.16 -0.71 -2.96
C ALA A 57 -13.94 -1.83 -3.68
N ALA A 58 -13.93 -1.85 -5.01
CA ALA A 58 -14.55 -2.90 -5.80
C ALA A 58 -13.89 -4.27 -5.59
N ILE A 59 -12.55 -4.33 -5.51
CA ILE A 59 -11.80 -5.55 -5.20
C ILE A 59 -12.22 -6.10 -3.83
N VAL A 60 -12.27 -5.24 -2.80
CA VAL A 60 -12.65 -5.64 -1.44
C VAL A 60 -14.07 -6.25 -1.43
N LYS A 61 -15.02 -5.62 -2.14
CA LYS A 61 -16.39 -6.15 -2.26
C LYS A 61 -16.44 -7.53 -2.94
N VAL A 62 -15.65 -7.75 -4.00
CA VAL A 62 -15.55 -9.07 -4.64
C VAL A 62 -14.89 -10.08 -3.70
N CYS A 63 -13.84 -9.70 -2.98
CA CYS A 63 -13.22 -10.56 -1.98
C CYS A 63 -14.21 -10.99 -0.89
N ASN A 64 -15.03 -10.06 -0.38
CA ASN A 64 -16.07 -10.36 0.60
C ASN A 64 -17.15 -11.31 0.03
N LYS A 65 -17.61 -11.04 -1.21
CA LYS A 65 -18.61 -11.90 -1.90
C LYS A 65 -18.18 -13.36 -1.98
N TYR A 66 -16.88 -13.62 -2.19
CA TYR A 66 -16.33 -14.97 -2.37
C TYR A 66 -15.60 -15.51 -1.15
N GLY A 67 -15.55 -14.80 -0.03
CA GLY A 67 -14.82 -15.20 1.16
C GLY A 67 -13.30 -15.31 0.93
N ILE A 68 -12.74 -14.45 0.07
CA ILE A 68 -11.32 -14.42 -0.29
C ILE A 68 -10.59 -13.52 0.71
N CYS A 69 -9.52 -14.04 1.31
CA CYS A 69 -8.62 -13.21 2.10
C CYS A 69 -7.80 -12.29 1.19
N PHE A 70 -7.56 -11.06 1.64
CA PHE A 70 -6.70 -10.14 0.90
C PHE A 70 -5.71 -9.44 1.81
N VAL A 71 -4.58 -9.06 1.25
CA VAL A 71 -3.51 -8.33 1.93
C VAL A 71 -3.12 -7.13 1.09
N PRO A 72 -3.23 -5.90 1.62
CA PRO A 72 -2.70 -4.72 0.97
C PRO A 72 -1.17 -4.76 0.99
N PHE A 73 -0.56 -4.38 -0.13
CA PHE A 73 0.88 -4.40 -0.29
C PHE A 73 1.34 -3.14 -1.03
N ILE A 74 2.38 -2.48 -0.54
CA ILE A 74 2.90 -1.26 -1.16
C ILE A 74 4.36 -1.43 -1.52
N SER A 75 5.29 -1.04 -0.65
CA SER A 75 6.73 -1.07 -0.94
C SER A 75 7.45 -2.35 -0.53
N GLY A 76 6.84 -3.15 0.36
CA GLY A 76 7.43 -4.41 0.84
C GLY A 76 8.75 -4.24 1.60
N THR A 77 8.94 -3.10 2.25
CA THR A 77 10.16 -2.83 3.02
C THR A 77 10.21 -3.55 4.37
N LEU A 78 9.05 -3.96 4.89
CA LEU A 78 8.95 -4.77 6.10
C LEU A 78 8.44 -6.17 5.74
N PRO A 79 9.07 -7.23 6.26
CA PRO A 79 8.78 -8.61 5.84
C PRO A 79 7.46 -9.18 6.38
N ASP A 80 6.80 -8.50 7.31
CA ASP A 80 5.74 -9.10 8.14
C ASP A 80 4.33 -9.10 7.51
N ALA A 81 4.17 -8.50 6.32
CA ALA A 81 2.86 -8.29 5.70
C ALA A 81 2.56 -9.29 4.56
N TYR A 82 2.69 -10.61 4.81
CA TYR A 82 2.55 -11.57 3.72
C TYR A 82 1.29 -12.43 3.82
N ALA A 83 0.80 -12.79 2.63
CA ALA A 83 -0.17 -13.85 2.47
C ALA A 83 0.47 -15.16 2.93
N ASN A 84 0.20 -15.56 4.15
CA ASN A 84 0.69 -16.80 4.75
C ASN A 84 -0.35 -17.92 4.68
N ARG A 85 -1.35 -17.78 3.83
CA ARG A 85 -2.50 -18.67 3.77
C ARG A 85 -2.95 -18.81 2.32
N ALA A 86 -3.21 -20.05 1.89
CA ALA A 86 -3.83 -20.33 0.60
C ALA A 86 -5.20 -19.63 0.47
N GLY A 87 -5.56 -19.20 -0.73
CA GLY A 87 -6.80 -18.46 -0.99
C GLY A 87 -6.69 -16.96 -0.68
N THR A 88 -5.47 -16.44 -0.58
CA THR A 88 -5.25 -15.00 -0.35
C THR A 88 -4.86 -14.32 -1.66
N VAL A 89 -5.34 -13.09 -1.87
CA VAL A 89 -4.89 -12.22 -2.95
C VAL A 89 -4.09 -11.04 -2.41
N LEU A 90 -3.07 -10.61 -3.16
CA LEU A 90 -2.30 -9.40 -2.85
C LEU A 90 -2.89 -8.22 -3.61
N ILE A 91 -3.21 -7.14 -2.91
CA ILE A 91 -3.62 -5.86 -3.50
C ILE A 91 -2.41 -4.93 -3.49
N HIS A 92 -1.67 -4.89 -4.59
CA HIS A 92 -0.43 -4.14 -4.68
C HIS A 92 -0.66 -2.73 -5.23
N LEU A 93 -0.53 -1.71 -4.38
CA LEU A 93 -0.92 -0.33 -4.65
C LEU A 93 0.12 0.48 -5.45
N LYS A 94 1.13 -0.15 -6.06
CA LYS A 94 2.23 0.55 -6.75
C LYS A 94 1.80 1.42 -7.94
N ARG A 95 0.63 1.19 -8.54
CA ARG A 95 0.11 2.03 -9.63
C ARG A 95 -0.42 3.37 -9.13
N MET A 96 -0.87 3.43 -7.88
CA MET A 96 -1.33 4.64 -7.22
C MET A 96 -0.12 5.40 -6.66
N ASN A 97 0.65 6.05 -7.52
CA ASN A 97 1.95 6.63 -7.19
C ASN A 97 2.09 8.11 -7.59
N ARG A 98 0.98 8.81 -7.67
CA ARG A 98 0.96 10.24 -8.00
C ARG A 98 1.10 11.09 -6.74
N ILE A 99 1.89 12.16 -6.84
CA ILE A 99 1.83 13.30 -5.93
C ILE A 99 0.69 14.16 -6.43
N LEU A 100 -0.41 14.24 -5.68
CA LEU A 100 -1.64 14.90 -6.10
C LEU A 100 -1.56 16.41 -5.86
N GLU A 101 -0.96 16.81 -4.75
CA GLU A 101 -0.81 18.21 -4.36
C GLU A 101 0.43 18.41 -3.49
N ILE A 102 1.07 19.57 -3.61
CA ILE A 102 2.02 20.11 -2.62
C ILE A 102 1.59 21.56 -2.38
N ASN A 103 1.05 21.81 -1.21
CA ASN A 103 0.64 23.14 -0.77
C ASN A 103 1.80 23.79 -0.02
N GLU A 104 2.33 24.90 -0.57
CA GLU A 104 3.47 25.61 -0.01
C GLU A 104 3.07 26.55 1.14
N GLU A 105 1.87 27.07 1.11
CA GLU A 105 1.33 27.99 2.12
C GLU A 105 1.03 27.25 3.42
N ASP A 106 0.23 26.18 3.33
CA ASP A 106 -0.19 25.37 4.47
C ASP A 106 0.79 24.22 4.80
N ARG A 107 1.81 24.03 3.97
CA ARG A 107 2.91 23.05 4.16
C ARG A 107 2.46 21.62 4.29
N TYR A 108 1.53 21.19 3.45
CA TYR A 108 1.14 19.79 3.34
C TYR A 108 1.34 19.23 1.92
N ALA A 109 1.32 17.93 1.81
CA ALA A 109 1.29 17.23 0.53
C ALA A 109 0.20 16.14 0.55
N VAL A 110 -0.52 16.00 -0.57
CA VAL A 110 -1.46 14.91 -0.81
C VAL A 110 -0.81 13.91 -1.76
N VAL A 111 -0.70 12.68 -1.33
CA VAL A 111 0.00 11.64 -2.05
C VAL A 111 -0.80 10.34 -2.12
N GLU A 112 -0.71 9.64 -3.22
CA GLU A 112 -1.21 8.28 -3.35
C GLU A 112 -0.32 7.28 -2.57
N PRO A 113 -0.84 6.10 -2.16
CA PRO A 113 -0.14 5.16 -1.29
C PRO A 113 1.17 4.60 -1.88
N GLY A 114 1.30 4.53 -3.20
CA GLY A 114 2.50 4.06 -3.89
C GLY A 114 3.63 5.09 -4.01
N VAL A 115 3.41 6.34 -3.60
CA VAL A 115 4.46 7.37 -3.63
C VAL A 115 5.55 7.04 -2.63
N ARG A 116 6.80 7.05 -3.09
CA ARG A 116 7.99 6.75 -2.30
C ARG A 116 8.71 8.03 -1.85
N HIS A 117 9.48 7.94 -0.78
CA HIS A 117 10.29 9.08 -0.29
C HIS A 117 11.23 9.64 -1.36
N VAL A 118 11.83 8.77 -2.20
CA VAL A 118 12.69 9.19 -3.31
C VAL A 118 11.94 10.02 -4.36
N GLN A 119 10.63 9.91 -4.45
CA GLN A 119 9.80 10.70 -5.37
C GLN A 119 9.34 12.02 -4.73
N LEU A 120 8.83 11.98 -3.49
CA LEU A 120 8.28 13.16 -2.83
C LEU A 120 9.37 14.13 -2.36
N TYR A 121 10.47 13.62 -1.79
CA TYR A 121 11.49 14.46 -1.18
C TYR A 121 12.10 15.50 -2.14
N PRO A 122 12.52 15.15 -3.37
CA PRO A 122 13.01 16.16 -4.32
C PRO A 122 11.97 17.22 -4.67
N GLU A 123 10.69 16.84 -4.79
CA GLU A 123 9.62 17.75 -5.18
C GLU A 123 9.32 18.81 -4.09
N VAL A 124 9.34 18.41 -2.82
CA VAL A 124 9.16 19.36 -1.70
C VAL A 124 10.41 20.24 -1.54
N ARG A 125 11.62 19.68 -1.76
CA ARG A 125 12.89 20.44 -1.69
C ARG A 125 12.99 21.54 -2.75
N LYS A 126 12.52 21.31 -3.96
CA LYS A 126 12.44 22.33 -5.02
C LYS A 126 11.61 23.55 -4.59
N ARG A 127 10.69 23.36 -3.66
CA ARG A 127 9.78 24.40 -3.11
C ARG A 127 10.27 25.00 -1.78
N GLY A 128 11.52 24.73 -1.41
CA GLY A 128 12.10 25.21 -0.13
C GLY A 128 11.53 24.50 1.11
N LEU A 129 10.73 23.46 0.91
CA LEU A 129 10.12 22.69 1.99
C LEU A 129 10.96 21.45 2.33
N SER A 130 10.71 20.88 3.49
CA SER A 130 11.32 19.62 3.93
C SER A 130 10.39 18.89 4.89
N TYR A 131 10.54 17.58 4.95
CA TYR A 131 9.89 16.74 5.95
C TYR A 131 10.88 15.71 6.46
N THR A 132 10.62 15.19 7.64
CA THR A 132 11.46 14.13 8.19
C THR A 132 11.06 12.79 7.59
N ALA A 133 11.94 12.22 6.78
CA ALA A 133 11.76 10.87 6.27
C ALA A 133 11.96 9.87 7.42
N ALA A 134 11.13 8.86 7.49
CA ALA A 134 11.33 7.80 8.45
C ALA A 134 12.46 6.85 8.05
N SER A 135 12.88 6.00 8.98
CA SER A 135 14.06 5.13 8.90
C SER A 135 14.03 4.04 7.82
N VAL A 136 12.94 3.90 7.08
CA VAL A 136 12.77 2.84 6.07
C VAL A 136 13.53 3.06 4.76
N GLY A 137 14.27 4.15 4.64
CA GLY A 137 15.04 4.49 3.46
C GLY A 137 14.21 5.06 2.29
N PRO A 138 14.88 5.51 1.22
CA PRO A 138 14.26 6.30 0.14
C PRO A 138 13.25 5.50 -0.70
N GLY A 139 13.35 4.18 -0.71
CA GLY A 139 12.45 3.27 -1.44
C GLY A 139 11.11 2.99 -0.74
N GLY A 140 10.98 3.34 0.52
CA GLY A 140 9.74 3.14 1.28
C GLY A 140 8.61 4.05 0.82
N SER A 141 7.37 3.56 0.91
CA SER A 141 6.18 4.39 0.69
C SER A 141 6.05 5.43 1.79
N VAL A 142 5.75 6.66 1.41
CA VAL A 142 5.50 7.76 2.34
C VAL A 142 4.31 7.41 3.24
N LEU A 143 3.17 7.07 2.65
CA LEU A 143 1.94 6.80 3.40
C LEU A 143 2.08 5.57 4.28
N ALA A 144 2.55 4.43 3.74
CA ALA A 144 2.71 3.21 4.51
C ALA A 144 3.63 3.41 5.71
N ASN A 145 4.66 4.20 5.55
CA ASN A 145 5.58 4.51 6.61
C ASN A 145 4.93 5.34 7.73
N PHE A 146 4.15 6.36 7.38
CA PHE A 146 3.46 7.20 8.35
C PHE A 146 2.25 6.51 9.02
N THR A 147 1.69 5.47 8.41
CA THR A 147 0.52 4.77 8.94
C THR A 147 0.85 3.48 9.69
N SER A 148 1.87 2.73 9.26
CA SER A 148 2.13 1.37 9.76
C SER A 148 3.11 1.30 10.92
N THR A 149 3.96 2.28 11.08
CA THR A 149 4.96 2.28 12.13
C THR A 149 4.78 3.46 13.06
N SER A 150 4.79 3.21 14.35
CA SER A 150 5.11 4.23 15.35
C SER A 150 6.58 4.68 15.22
N GLY A 151 7.13 4.56 13.99
CA GLY A 151 8.54 4.59 13.68
C GLY A 151 9.29 5.74 14.32
N ASP A 152 10.33 5.38 15.04
CA ASP A 152 11.29 6.33 15.51
C ASP A 152 11.93 7.02 14.32
N HIS A 153 11.71 8.31 14.21
CA HIS A 153 12.51 9.11 13.30
C HIS A 153 13.90 9.26 13.89
N HIS A 154 14.92 8.92 13.14
CA HIS A 154 16.31 9.25 13.46
C HIS A 154 16.56 10.76 13.36
N THR A 155 15.74 11.57 14.02
CA THR A 155 16.06 12.97 14.23
C THR A 155 16.69 13.08 15.61
N GLN A 156 17.85 13.72 15.67
CA GLN A 156 18.64 13.93 16.87
C GLN A 156 17.93 14.70 18.00
N TYR A 157 16.71 15.14 17.78
CA TYR A 157 15.97 15.99 18.69
C TYR A 157 14.53 15.50 18.90
N GLY A 158 14.41 14.44 19.67
CA GLY A 158 13.14 13.99 20.23
C GLY A 158 12.42 12.91 19.40
N SER A 159 11.77 12.02 20.10
CA SER A 159 10.92 10.95 19.60
C SER A 159 9.66 11.53 18.92
N SER A 160 9.78 12.00 17.70
CA SER A 160 8.62 12.39 16.91
C SER A 160 8.05 11.16 16.22
N ARG A 161 6.89 10.72 16.64
CA ARG A 161 6.17 9.63 15.99
C ARG A 161 5.77 10.06 14.60
N ALA A 162 6.03 9.21 13.60
CA ALA A 162 5.71 9.47 12.19
C ALA A 162 4.25 9.88 11.97
N ASN A 163 3.32 9.29 12.72
CA ASN A 163 1.90 9.58 12.63
C ASN A 163 1.49 11.03 12.96
N ARG A 164 2.35 11.83 13.60
CA ARG A 164 2.07 13.26 13.84
C ARG A 164 2.08 14.11 12.57
N TYR A 165 2.65 13.60 11.49
CA TYR A 165 2.66 14.28 10.19
C TYR A 165 1.48 13.90 9.30
N LEU A 166 0.67 12.93 9.74
CA LEU A 166 -0.51 12.49 9.01
C LEU A 166 -1.70 13.39 9.40
N LEU A 167 -2.14 14.23 8.46
CA LEU A 167 -3.24 15.17 8.70
C LEU A 167 -4.60 14.55 8.37
N ALA A 168 -4.66 13.80 7.30
CA ALA A 168 -5.87 13.18 6.80
C ALA A 168 -5.56 11.91 6.02
N VAL A 169 -6.51 10.98 5.96
CA VAL A 169 -6.41 9.74 5.21
C VAL A 169 -7.72 9.44 4.49
N GLU A 170 -7.63 9.08 3.22
CA GLU A 170 -8.67 8.36 2.51
C GLU A 170 -8.35 6.86 2.61
N MET A 171 -9.31 6.05 3.02
CA MET A 171 -9.13 4.61 3.18
C MET A 171 -10.36 3.83 2.71
N VAL A 172 -10.12 2.58 2.31
CA VAL A 172 -11.18 1.61 2.03
C VAL A 172 -11.37 0.73 3.25
N THR A 173 -12.61 0.65 3.75
CA THR A 173 -12.97 -0.19 4.89
C THR A 173 -12.98 -1.67 4.51
N PRO A 174 -12.99 -2.60 5.48
CA PRO A 174 -13.16 -4.03 5.19
C PRO A 174 -14.45 -4.37 4.44
N GLU A 175 -15.46 -3.53 4.49
CA GLU A 175 -16.73 -3.66 3.77
C GLU A 175 -16.66 -3.12 2.33
N GLY A 176 -15.53 -2.46 1.96
CA GLY A 176 -15.33 -1.84 0.66
C GLY A 176 -15.99 -0.47 0.54
N GLU A 177 -16.17 0.24 1.65
CA GLU A 177 -16.60 1.64 1.67
C GLU A 177 -15.38 2.57 1.66
N ILE A 178 -15.49 3.69 0.97
CA ILE A 178 -14.46 4.73 0.95
C ILE A 178 -14.81 5.74 2.03
N ILE A 179 -13.92 5.92 2.99
CA ILE A 179 -14.07 6.91 4.04
C ILE A 179 -12.89 7.87 4.05
N ARG A 180 -13.11 9.07 4.54
CA ARG A 180 -12.11 10.12 4.70
C ARG A 180 -12.08 10.59 6.13
N THR A 181 -10.89 10.79 6.66
CA THR A 181 -10.68 11.27 8.04
C THR A 181 -9.67 12.40 8.04
N GLY A 182 -9.75 13.27 9.05
CA GLY A 182 -8.83 14.38 9.24
C GLY A 182 -9.45 15.76 8.99
N SER A 183 -8.67 16.80 9.29
CA SER A 183 -9.15 18.19 9.30
C SER A 183 -9.13 18.88 7.92
N LEU A 184 -8.52 18.28 6.91
CA LEU A 184 -8.43 18.83 5.55
C LEU A 184 -9.57 18.38 4.62
N MET A 185 -10.62 17.77 5.17
CA MET A 185 -11.70 17.17 4.39
C MET A 185 -13.04 17.78 4.74
#